data_d12aaf032a445481d36cfbacdfedd749
#
_entry.id   d12aaf032a445481d36cfbacdfedd749
#
_cell.length_a   1.000
_cell.length_b   1.000
_cell.length_c   1.000
_cell.angle_alpha   90.00
_cell.angle_beta   90.00
_cell.angle_gamma   90.00
#
_symmetry.space_group_name_H-M   'P 1'
#
loop_
_entity.id
_entity.type
_entity.pdbx_description
1 polymer ?
#
loop_
_entity_poly.entity_id
_entity_poly.type
_entity_poly.pdbx_seq_one_letter_code
_entity_poly.pdbx_strand_id
1 'polypeptide(L)'
;MPVHKRASKWHYAFCIRGVRFRGAIPEARTKFEAEKAETKIRQEVYEGRYGRPSGEKDFVSFVEEVFKPWARENKRSFKTNDKYKLPMICESKCFKGKTFAQISPLLIEKYKKERREAVMENKRTRKPSTINRELGLISTIFSLAIKYGVTYSNPCREISGLPENNNRVRYLLDEEEPQLFALLNGRRAHLLPLVTLAIGTGMRRGDQLNLCWEKVDFQRNVIYVPNSKTGKDYGVPMNADVRDTLLQLRSHTNRSDYVFMNPKTNKPYADLKKAFGTACRLAGIRDLHWHDLRHTFGTRLAEAGCSEATIAELMSHSDPKTTRRYTHATDRTKRAAVEAVRVLRDGVCHKFATTQERLPKLAAVNA
;
A
#
# COMPACT_ATOMS: atom_id res chain seq x y z
N MET A 1 47.89 -29.47 -18.01
CA MET A 1 46.66 -30.27 -18.03
C MET A 1 45.64 -29.58 -17.12
N PRO A 2 44.41 -29.45 -17.56
CA PRO A 2 43.40 -28.71 -16.79
C PRO A 2 42.94 -29.39 -15.51
N VAL A 3 43.14 -30.74 -15.37
CA VAL A 3 42.83 -31.51 -14.19
C VAL A 3 44.03 -32.33 -13.69
N HIS A 4 44.20 -32.45 -12.41
CA HIS A 4 45.27 -33.22 -11.79
C HIS A 4 44.78 -33.87 -10.47
N LYS A 5 45.38 -34.99 -10.11
CA LYS A 5 45.05 -35.72 -8.87
C LYS A 5 45.98 -35.27 -7.76
N ARG A 6 45.43 -34.87 -6.62
CA ARG A 6 46.20 -34.58 -5.40
C ARG A 6 45.66 -35.43 -4.27
N ALA A 7 46.49 -36.26 -3.69
CA ALA A 7 46.06 -37.31 -2.75
C ALA A 7 44.92 -38.15 -3.36
N SER A 8 43.77 -38.23 -2.73
CA SER A 8 42.60 -39.00 -3.22
C SER A 8 41.63 -38.23 -4.07
N LYS A 9 41.84 -36.89 -4.29
CA LYS A 9 40.84 -36.00 -4.93
C LYS A 9 41.39 -35.43 -6.25
N TRP A 10 40.47 -35.25 -7.23
CA TRP A 10 40.75 -34.54 -8.45
C TRP A 10 40.59 -33.02 -8.23
N HIS A 11 41.48 -32.27 -8.90
CA HIS A 11 41.50 -30.82 -8.86
C HIS A 11 41.53 -30.25 -10.28
N TYR A 12 40.93 -29.10 -10.47
CA TYR A 12 41.02 -28.32 -11.69
C TYR A 12 41.81 -27.03 -11.46
N ALA A 13 42.47 -26.55 -12.52
CA ALA A 13 43.11 -25.25 -12.56
C ALA A 13 43.16 -24.76 -14.00
N PHE A 14 42.54 -23.62 -14.29
CA PHE A 14 42.55 -22.95 -15.57
C PHE A 14 42.51 -21.44 -15.44
N CYS A 15 42.85 -20.71 -16.51
CA CYS A 15 42.81 -19.26 -16.54
C CYS A 15 41.85 -18.79 -17.65
N ILE A 16 41.00 -17.81 -17.36
CA ILE A 16 40.09 -17.16 -18.31
C ILE A 16 40.21 -15.64 -18.11
N ARG A 17 40.51 -14.91 -19.16
CA ARG A 17 40.66 -13.43 -19.16
C ARG A 17 41.62 -12.95 -18.05
N GLY A 18 42.75 -13.65 -17.82
CA GLY A 18 43.74 -13.30 -16.83
C GLY A 18 43.39 -13.72 -15.38
N VAL A 19 42.18 -14.21 -15.14
CA VAL A 19 41.74 -14.68 -13.80
C VAL A 19 41.94 -16.20 -13.69
N ARG A 20 42.62 -16.63 -12.62
CA ARG A 20 42.89 -18.04 -12.34
C ARG A 20 41.79 -18.67 -11.49
N PHE A 21 41.19 -19.75 -12.02
CA PHE A 21 40.17 -20.56 -11.34
C PHE A 21 40.82 -21.91 -10.92
N ARG A 22 40.64 -22.30 -9.68
CA ARG A 22 41.14 -23.57 -9.13
C ARG A 22 40.19 -24.07 -8.05
N GLY A 23 40.06 -25.41 -7.96
CA GLY A 23 39.25 -26.05 -6.94
C GLY A 23 39.38 -27.57 -6.96
N ALA A 24 38.74 -28.23 -5.99
CA ALA A 24 38.65 -29.69 -5.94
C ALA A 24 37.35 -30.12 -6.64
N ILE A 25 37.39 -31.32 -7.22
CA ILE A 25 36.23 -32.02 -7.76
C ILE A 25 36.03 -33.30 -6.94
N PRO A 26 35.35 -33.21 -5.77
CA PRO A 26 35.24 -34.33 -4.83
C PRO A 26 34.41 -35.50 -5.38
N GLU A 27 33.56 -35.23 -6.36
CA GLU A 27 32.62 -36.20 -6.94
C GLU A 27 33.28 -37.08 -8.03
N ALA A 28 34.41 -36.64 -8.62
CA ALA A 28 35.05 -37.36 -9.69
C ALA A 28 35.91 -38.50 -9.15
N ARG A 29 35.61 -39.71 -9.63
CA ARG A 29 36.39 -40.94 -9.31
C ARG A 29 37.42 -41.23 -10.39
N THR A 30 37.14 -40.88 -11.63
CA THR A 30 37.98 -41.10 -12.80
C THR A 30 38.50 -39.79 -13.40
N LYS A 31 39.57 -39.84 -14.19
CA LYS A 31 40.11 -38.70 -14.91
C LYS A 31 39.08 -38.14 -15.91
N PHE A 32 38.34 -39.00 -16.59
CA PHE A 32 37.30 -38.64 -17.54
C PHE A 32 36.16 -37.83 -16.85
N GLU A 33 35.70 -38.25 -15.71
CA GLU A 33 34.71 -37.54 -14.90
C GLU A 33 35.23 -36.17 -14.46
N ALA A 34 36.50 -36.06 -14.08
CA ALA A 34 37.12 -34.82 -13.69
C ALA A 34 37.25 -33.83 -14.85
N GLU A 35 37.60 -34.31 -16.06
CA GLU A 35 37.67 -33.50 -17.27
C GLU A 35 36.28 -33.00 -17.71
N LYS A 36 35.27 -33.86 -17.61
CA LYS A 36 33.87 -33.48 -17.86
C LYS A 36 33.38 -32.42 -16.90
N ALA A 37 33.69 -32.57 -15.60
CA ALA A 37 33.32 -31.57 -14.58
C ALA A 37 34.07 -30.25 -14.77
N GLU A 38 35.37 -30.28 -15.13
CA GLU A 38 36.17 -29.09 -15.42
C GLU A 38 35.59 -28.34 -16.64
N THR A 39 35.18 -29.04 -17.69
CA THR A 39 34.56 -28.44 -18.85
C THR A 39 33.25 -27.71 -18.48
N LYS A 40 32.43 -28.32 -17.62
CA LYS A 40 31.22 -27.71 -17.10
C LYS A 40 31.53 -26.44 -16.29
N ILE A 41 32.49 -26.52 -15.37
CA ILE A 41 32.95 -25.40 -14.54
C ILE A 41 33.48 -24.25 -15.43
N ARG A 42 34.27 -24.58 -16.46
CA ARG A 42 34.80 -23.61 -17.43
C ARG A 42 33.68 -22.90 -18.17
N GLN A 43 32.67 -23.64 -18.61
CA GLN A 43 31.48 -23.09 -19.24
C GLN A 43 30.73 -22.14 -18.30
N GLU A 44 30.55 -22.51 -17.02
CA GLU A 44 29.92 -21.65 -16.00
C GLU A 44 30.70 -20.35 -15.77
N VAL A 45 32.04 -20.40 -15.84
CA VAL A 45 32.88 -19.21 -15.76
C VAL A 45 32.68 -18.31 -16.98
N TYR A 46 32.66 -18.87 -18.20
CA TYR A 46 32.40 -18.10 -19.42
C TYR A 46 31.04 -17.42 -19.42
N GLU A 47 30.02 -18.12 -18.90
CA GLU A 47 28.66 -17.61 -18.80
C GLU A 47 28.46 -16.70 -17.55
N GLY A 48 29.51 -16.49 -16.75
CA GLY A 48 29.45 -15.68 -15.54
C GLY A 48 28.59 -16.29 -14.43
N ARG A 49 28.36 -17.59 -14.46
CA ARG A 49 27.54 -18.34 -13.50
C ARG A 49 28.36 -19.09 -12.44
N TYR A 50 29.68 -19.13 -12.57
CA TYR A 50 30.57 -19.84 -11.67
C TYR A 50 30.37 -19.40 -10.21
N GLY A 51 30.19 -20.39 -9.32
CA GLY A 51 29.95 -20.14 -7.89
C GLY A 51 28.57 -19.55 -7.57
N ARG A 52 27.66 -19.46 -8.55
CA ARG A 52 26.29 -19.02 -8.34
C ARG A 52 25.35 -20.20 -8.06
N PRO A 53 24.30 -20.03 -7.26
CA PRO A 53 23.31 -21.06 -7.00
C PRO A 53 22.68 -21.56 -8.30
N SER A 54 22.50 -22.89 -8.42
CA SER A 54 21.97 -23.53 -9.65
C SER A 54 20.52 -23.16 -9.95
N GLY A 55 19.75 -22.77 -8.94
CA GLY A 55 18.31 -22.51 -9.08
C GLY A 55 17.48 -23.76 -9.33
N GLU A 56 17.98 -24.94 -9.02
CA GLU A 56 17.32 -26.25 -9.26
C GLU A 56 16.18 -26.55 -8.25
N LYS A 57 16.08 -25.80 -7.15
CA LYS A 57 14.97 -25.94 -6.19
C LYS A 57 13.65 -25.65 -6.88
N ASP A 58 12.66 -26.52 -6.69
CA ASP A 58 11.28 -26.30 -7.18
C ASP A 58 10.66 -25.06 -6.53
N PHE A 59 10.01 -24.25 -7.34
CA PHE A 59 9.43 -22.97 -6.90
C PHE A 59 8.30 -23.18 -5.89
N VAL A 60 7.38 -24.12 -6.16
CA VAL A 60 6.22 -24.35 -5.28
C VAL A 60 6.67 -24.93 -3.95
N SER A 61 7.61 -25.91 -3.96
CA SER A 61 8.19 -26.48 -2.73
C SER A 61 8.86 -25.41 -1.88
N PHE A 62 9.61 -24.50 -2.50
CA PHE A 62 10.20 -23.37 -1.78
C PHE A 62 9.15 -22.44 -1.17
N VAL A 63 8.07 -22.17 -1.89
CA VAL A 63 6.97 -21.33 -1.37
C VAL A 63 6.33 -21.97 -0.16
N GLU A 64 6.07 -23.27 -0.20
CA GLU A 64 5.42 -23.99 0.90
C GLU A 64 6.34 -24.15 2.12
N GLU A 65 7.57 -24.60 1.91
CA GLU A 65 8.50 -24.98 2.97
C GLU A 65 9.22 -23.78 3.59
N VAL A 66 9.52 -22.74 2.79
CA VAL A 66 10.38 -21.64 3.22
C VAL A 66 9.64 -20.31 3.24
N PHE A 67 9.00 -19.93 2.12
CA PHE A 67 8.41 -18.61 2.01
C PHE A 67 7.19 -18.42 2.92
N LYS A 68 6.27 -19.37 2.99
CA LYS A 68 5.06 -19.27 3.83
C LYS A 68 5.36 -19.15 5.32
N PRO A 69 6.24 -20.01 5.92
CA PRO A 69 6.65 -19.86 7.31
C PRO A 69 7.28 -18.47 7.56
N TRP A 70 8.27 -18.10 6.75
CA TRP A 70 8.93 -16.81 6.85
C TRP A 70 7.94 -15.64 6.74
N ALA A 71 7.01 -15.68 5.78
CA ALA A 71 6.05 -14.61 5.56
C ALA A 71 5.03 -14.47 6.69
N ARG A 72 4.67 -15.56 7.38
CA ARG A 72 3.80 -15.53 8.57
C ARG A 72 4.42 -14.72 9.70
N GLU A 73 5.72 -14.82 9.88
CA GLU A 73 6.47 -14.14 10.93
C GLU A 73 6.84 -12.70 10.55
N ASN A 74 7.26 -12.49 9.29
CA ASN A 74 7.89 -11.24 8.85
C ASN A 74 6.99 -10.30 8.06
N LYS A 75 5.80 -10.74 7.59
CA LYS A 75 4.92 -9.92 6.74
C LYS A 75 3.54 -9.74 7.37
N ARG A 76 3.22 -8.52 7.79
CA ARG A 76 1.87 -8.17 8.27
C ARG A 76 0.77 -8.45 7.23
N SER A 77 1.10 -8.28 5.94
CA SER A 77 0.16 -8.51 4.83
C SER A 77 -0.13 -9.99 4.57
N PHE A 78 0.63 -10.92 5.16
CA PHE A 78 0.46 -12.34 4.88
C PHE A 78 -0.95 -12.84 5.20
N LYS A 79 -1.44 -12.54 6.42
CA LYS A 79 -2.77 -12.98 6.89
C LYS A 79 -3.93 -12.40 6.07
N THR A 80 -3.77 -11.20 5.54
CA THR A 80 -4.85 -10.44 4.88
C THR A 80 -4.84 -10.48 3.37
N ASN A 81 -3.66 -10.70 2.75
CA ASN A 81 -3.49 -10.60 1.31
C ASN A 81 -2.74 -11.79 0.70
N ASP A 82 -1.51 -12.04 1.18
CA ASP A 82 -0.58 -12.93 0.47
C ASP A 82 -1.06 -14.37 0.48
N LYS A 83 -1.63 -14.85 1.59
CA LYS A 83 -2.17 -16.20 1.72
C LYS A 83 -3.23 -16.56 0.68
N TYR A 84 -3.97 -15.57 0.16
CA TYR A 84 -5.01 -15.78 -0.84
C TYR A 84 -4.47 -15.73 -2.28
N LYS A 85 -3.30 -15.10 -2.50
CA LYS A 85 -2.68 -15.01 -3.81
C LYS A 85 -1.73 -16.17 -4.09
N LEU A 86 -1.06 -16.68 -3.06
CA LEU A 86 -0.10 -17.77 -3.20
C LEU A 86 -0.67 -19.03 -3.87
N PRO A 87 -1.85 -19.55 -3.51
CA PRO A 87 -2.41 -20.71 -4.18
C PRO A 87 -2.55 -20.50 -5.70
N MET A 88 -3.05 -19.33 -6.10
CA MET A 88 -3.24 -19.01 -7.52
C MET A 88 -1.91 -18.88 -8.29
N ILE A 89 -0.87 -18.40 -7.63
CA ILE A 89 0.48 -18.34 -8.21
C ILE A 89 1.03 -19.77 -8.33
N CYS A 90 0.98 -20.56 -7.27
CA CYS A 90 1.52 -21.92 -7.23
C CYS A 90 0.81 -22.90 -8.19
N GLU A 91 -0.49 -22.71 -8.41
CA GLU A 91 -1.28 -23.54 -9.35
C GLU A 91 -1.10 -23.14 -10.81
N SER A 92 -0.54 -21.94 -11.07
CA SER A 92 -0.33 -21.49 -12.46
C SER A 92 0.66 -22.41 -13.18
N LYS A 93 0.34 -22.75 -14.45
CA LYS A 93 1.22 -23.49 -15.36
C LYS A 93 2.59 -22.82 -15.56
N CYS A 94 2.68 -21.52 -15.26
CA CYS A 94 3.93 -20.77 -15.33
C CYS A 94 4.89 -21.10 -14.18
N PHE A 95 4.42 -21.66 -13.07
CA PHE A 95 5.24 -21.92 -11.88
C PHE A 95 5.17 -23.37 -11.38
N LYS A 96 4.02 -24.03 -11.56
CA LYS A 96 3.84 -25.42 -11.10
C LYS A 96 4.81 -26.38 -11.78
N GLY A 97 5.57 -27.14 -10.97
CA GLY A 97 6.56 -28.10 -11.45
C GLY A 97 7.76 -27.45 -12.15
N LYS A 98 8.06 -26.17 -11.86
CA LYS A 98 9.22 -25.47 -12.38
C LYS A 98 10.20 -25.08 -11.30
N THR A 99 11.48 -25.20 -11.61
CA THR A 99 12.56 -24.73 -10.77
C THR A 99 12.80 -23.24 -10.94
N PHE A 100 13.47 -22.58 -9.99
CA PHE A 100 13.84 -21.16 -10.09
C PHE A 100 14.65 -20.87 -11.37
N ALA A 101 15.49 -21.78 -11.83
CA ALA A 101 16.28 -21.63 -13.05
C ALA A 101 15.41 -21.64 -14.32
N GLN A 102 14.28 -22.33 -14.30
CA GLN A 102 13.35 -22.43 -15.44
C GLN A 102 12.40 -21.24 -15.56
N ILE A 103 12.27 -20.43 -14.50
CA ILE A 103 11.36 -19.28 -14.51
C ILE A 103 12.08 -18.06 -15.07
N SER A 104 11.89 -17.83 -16.37
CA SER A 104 12.46 -16.70 -17.11
C SER A 104 11.55 -15.46 -17.07
N PRO A 105 12.07 -14.26 -17.44
CA PRO A 105 11.23 -13.07 -17.63
C PRO A 105 10.06 -13.30 -18.59
N LEU A 106 10.27 -14.04 -19.68
CA LEU A 106 9.23 -14.40 -20.64
C LEU A 106 8.08 -15.17 -19.98
N LEU A 107 8.39 -16.07 -19.04
CA LEU A 107 7.39 -16.85 -18.34
C LEU A 107 6.57 -15.97 -17.35
N ILE A 108 7.20 -14.98 -16.73
CA ILE A 108 6.52 -13.98 -15.91
C ILE A 108 5.60 -13.09 -16.76
N GLU A 109 6.05 -12.67 -17.95
CA GLU A 109 5.20 -11.93 -18.90
C GLU A 109 4.00 -12.76 -19.36
N LYS A 110 4.19 -14.06 -19.62
CA LYS A 110 3.10 -14.98 -19.95
C LYS A 110 2.10 -15.07 -18.81
N TYR A 111 2.57 -15.22 -17.58
CA TYR A 111 1.70 -15.18 -16.38
C TYR A 111 0.90 -13.87 -16.32
N LYS A 112 1.55 -12.72 -16.47
CA LYS A 112 0.93 -11.39 -16.46
C LYS A 112 -0.18 -11.29 -17.51
N LYS A 113 0.06 -11.79 -18.75
CA LYS A 113 -0.92 -11.82 -19.84
C LYS A 113 -2.10 -12.72 -19.49
N GLU A 114 -1.86 -13.96 -19.08
CA GLU A 114 -2.91 -14.91 -18.68
C GLU A 114 -3.80 -14.34 -17.57
N ARG A 115 -3.19 -13.68 -16.57
CA ARG A 115 -3.93 -13.06 -15.46
C ARG A 115 -4.79 -11.87 -15.90
N ARG A 116 -4.36 -11.12 -16.90
CA ARG A 116 -5.11 -9.99 -17.46
C ARG A 116 -6.30 -10.46 -18.29
N GLU A 117 -6.13 -11.53 -19.06
CA GLU A 117 -7.15 -12.09 -19.97
C GLU A 117 -8.16 -12.98 -19.24
N ALA A 118 -7.78 -13.53 -18.09
CA ALA A 118 -8.66 -14.42 -17.33
C ALA A 118 -9.92 -13.68 -16.84
N VAL A 119 -11.07 -14.13 -17.31
CA VAL A 119 -12.38 -13.63 -16.88
C VAL A 119 -12.78 -14.33 -15.59
N MET A 120 -13.20 -13.54 -14.58
CA MET A 120 -13.72 -14.07 -13.32
C MET A 120 -15.18 -14.53 -13.48
N GLU A 121 -15.68 -15.31 -12.53
CA GLU A 121 -17.08 -15.80 -12.51
C GLU A 121 -18.12 -14.68 -12.67
N ASN A 122 -17.81 -13.48 -12.19
CA ASN A 122 -18.67 -12.29 -12.33
C ASN A 122 -18.50 -11.54 -13.66
N LYS A 123 -17.93 -12.18 -14.69
CA LYS A 123 -17.66 -11.64 -16.04
C LYS A 123 -16.75 -10.42 -16.07
N ARG A 124 -15.97 -10.16 -15.00
CA ARG A 124 -15.01 -9.05 -14.93
C ARG A 124 -13.57 -9.55 -15.06
N THR A 125 -12.72 -8.75 -15.67
CA THR A 125 -11.27 -8.99 -15.67
C THR A 125 -10.63 -8.44 -14.39
N ARG A 126 -9.44 -8.95 -14.05
CA ARG A 126 -8.71 -8.46 -12.88
C ARG A 126 -8.16 -7.06 -13.10
N LYS A 127 -8.23 -6.25 -12.06
CA LYS A 127 -7.65 -4.91 -12.10
C LYS A 127 -6.13 -4.97 -12.23
N PRO A 128 -5.50 -4.07 -13.01
CA PRO A 128 -4.04 -3.97 -13.11
C PRO A 128 -3.32 -3.98 -11.78
N SER A 129 -3.84 -3.25 -10.79
CA SER A 129 -3.27 -3.19 -9.43
C SER A 129 -3.25 -4.54 -8.71
N THR A 130 -4.19 -5.43 -8.98
CA THR A 130 -4.20 -6.78 -8.40
C THR A 130 -3.07 -7.63 -9.00
N ILE A 131 -2.92 -7.57 -10.32
CA ILE A 131 -1.85 -8.29 -11.05
C ILE A 131 -0.48 -7.77 -10.63
N ASN A 132 -0.29 -6.45 -10.54
CA ASN A 132 0.96 -5.85 -10.07
C ASN A 132 1.34 -6.30 -8.65
N ARG A 133 0.35 -6.47 -7.76
CA ARG A 133 0.59 -7.02 -6.41
C ARG A 133 0.95 -8.51 -6.43
N GLU A 134 0.43 -9.29 -7.39
CA GLU A 134 0.86 -10.68 -7.60
C GLU A 134 2.31 -10.72 -8.08
N LEU A 135 2.68 -9.89 -9.06
CA LEU A 135 4.07 -9.75 -9.54
C LEU A 135 5.03 -9.33 -8.42
N GLY A 136 4.61 -8.37 -7.58
CA GLY A 136 5.38 -7.95 -6.41
C GLY A 136 5.57 -9.07 -5.38
N LEU A 137 4.58 -9.95 -5.22
CA LEU A 137 4.69 -11.12 -4.35
C LEU A 137 5.67 -12.14 -4.93
N ILE A 138 5.61 -12.44 -6.23
CA ILE A 138 6.56 -13.31 -6.93
C ILE A 138 7.98 -12.74 -6.80
N SER A 139 8.15 -11.43 -7.03
CA SER A 139 9.44 -10.76 -6.84
C SER A 139 9.98 -10.89 -5.42
N THR A 140 9.12 -10.84 -4.40
CA THR A 140 9.51 -11.03 -3.00
C THR A 140 9.98 -12.48 -2.75
N ILE A 141 9.32 -13.47 -3.35
CA ILE A 141 9.71 -14.88 -3.28
C ILE A 141 11.12 -15.09 -3.86
N PHE A 142 11.35 -14.54 -5.07
CA PHE A 142 12.69 -14.60 -5.70
C PHE A 142 13.75 -13.87 -4.87
N SER A 143 13.43 -12.72 -4.29
CA SER A 143 14.37 -11.98 -3.43
C SER A 143 14.75 -12.78 -2.17
N LEU A 144 13.79 -13.51 -1.60
CA LEU A 144 14.05 -14.41 -0.48
C LEU A 144 14.87 -15.61 -0.92
N ALA A 145 14.59 -16.20 -2.08
CA ALA A 145 15.35 -17.31 -2.65
C ALA A 145 16.81 -16.93 -2.92
N ILE A 146 17.06 -15.68 -3.39
CA ILE A 146 18.42 -15.14 -3.53
C ILE A 146 19.11 -15.05 -2.15
N LYS A 147 18.42 -14.51 -1.14
CA LYS A 147 18.94 -14.37 0.22
C LYS A 147 19.34 -15.73 0.82
N TYR A 148 18.61 -16.79 0.49
CA TYR A 148 18.90 -18.14 0.96
C TYR A 148 19.81 -18.96 0.01
N GLY A 149 20.39 -18.33 -1.01
CA GLY A 149 21.32 -18.99 -1.92
C GLY A 149 20.67 -20.07 -2.81
N VAL A 150 19.37 -19.96 -3.08
CA VAL A 150 18.64 -20.90 -3.96
C VAL A 150 18.78 -20.51 -5.42
N THR A 151 18.74 -19.20 -5.72
CA THR A 151 18.94 -18.65 -7.05
C THR A 151 19.79 -17.39 -6.99
N TYR A 152 20.30 -16.90 -8.10
CA TYR A 152 21.15 -15.71 -8.18
C TYR A 152 20.44 -14.50 -8.82
N SER A 153 19.31 -14.69 -9.48
CA SER A 153 18.62 -13.64 -10.21
C SER A 153 17.13 -13.60 -9.90
N ASN A 154 16.55 -12.42 -10.07
CA ASN A 154 15.11 -12.20 -9.93
C ASN A 154 14.54 -11.73 -11.26
N PRO A 155 13.89 -12.61 -12.03
CA PRO A 155 13.37 -12.29 -13.36
C PRO A 155 12.27 -11.22 -13.35
N CYS A 156 11.62 -10.99 -12.20
CA CYS A 156 10.60 -9.95 -12.08
C CYS A 156 11.16 -8.53 -12.19
N ARG A 157 12.49 -8.33 -12.01
CA ARG A 157 13.10 -6.99 -12.12
C ARG A 157 13.10 -6.45 -13.54
N GLU A 158 13.03 -7.33 -14.54
CA GLU A 158 12.97 -6.99 -15.96
C GLU A 158 11.54 -6.72 -16.43
N ILE A 159 10.54 -6.96 -15.56
CA ILE A 159 9.13 -6.87 -15.91
C ILE A 159 8.54 -5.54 -15.45
N SER A 160 8.03 -4.78 -16.39
CA SER A 160 7.25 -3.58 -16.09
C SER A 160 5.86 -3.96 -15.59
N GLY A 161 5.41 -3.26 -14.52
CA GLY A 161 4.04 -3.38 -14.05
C GLY A 161 3.01 -2.88 -15.08
N LEU A 162 1.78 -3.29 -14.93
CA LEU A 162 0.67 -2.75 -15.71
C LEU A 162 0.36 -1.32 -15.27
N PRO A 163 0.00 -0.42 -16.18
CA PRO A 163 -0.40 0.94 -15.82
C PRO A 163 -1.62 0.90 -14.89
N GLU A 164 -1.53 1.62 -13.77
CA GLU A 164 -2.60 1.73 -12.80
C GLU A 164 -3.20 3.13 -12.86
N ASN A 165 -4.49 3.21 -13.09
CA ASN A 165 -5.22 4.48 -12.96
C ASN A 165 -5.66 4.63 -11.50
N ASN A 166 -4.80 5.25 -10.69
CA ASN A 166 -5.04 5.49 -9.26
C ASN A 166 -5.53 6.92 -8.97
N ASN A 167 -5.91 7.67 -10.02
CA ASN A 167 -6.25 9.10 -9.93
C ASN A 167 -7.70 9.36 -9.49
N ARG A 168 -8.38 8.36 -8.91
CA ARG A 168 -9.70 8.61 -8.37
C ARG A 168 -9.61 9.59 -7.20
N VAL A 169 -10.13 10.80 -7.43
CA VAL A 169 -10.34 11.80 -6.39
C VAL A 169 -11.85 11.95 -6.22
N ARG A 170 -12.44 11.19 -5.29
CA ARG A 170 -13.83 11.32 -4.86
C ARG A 170 -13.82 11.78 -3.41
N TYR A 171 -14.57 12.81 -3.11
CA TYR A 171 -14.81 13.34 -1.77
C TYR A 171 -16.30 13.66 -1.62
N LEU A 172 -16.78 13.80 -0.40
CA LEU A 172 -18.16 14.15 -0.11
C LEU A 172 -18.38 15.63 -0.48
N LEU A 173 -19.31 15.87 -1.36
CA LEU A 173 -19.67 17.23 -1.79
C LEU A 173 -20.49 17.93 -0.70
N ASP A 174 -20.48 19.26 -0.68
CA ASP A 174 -21.20 20.04 0.31
C ASP A 174 -22.72 19.80 0.21
N GLU A 175 -23.25 19.56 -0.98
CA GLU A 175 -24.66 19.24 -1.21
C GLU A 175 -25.04 17.82 -0.76
N GLU A 176 -24.09 16.88 -0.80
CA GLU A 176 -24.31 15.49 -0.42
C GLU A 176 -24.26 15.29 1.10
N GLU A 177 -23.52 16.12 1.82
CA GLU A 177 -23.30 15.96 3.26
C GLU A 177 -24.59 16.03 4.06
N PRO A 178 -25.47 17.04 3.94
CA PRO A 178 -26.75 17.07 4.63
C PRO A 178 -27.62 15.84 4.34
N GLN A 179 -27.63 15.38 3.07
CA GLN A 179 -28.37 14.19 2.65
C GLN A 179 -27.87 12.93 3.32
N LEU A 180 -26.55 12.78 3.45
CA LEU A 180 -25.93 11.67 4.18
C LEU A 180 -26.29 11.73 5.65
N PHE A 181 -26.09 12.86 6.33
CA PHE A 181 -26.30 13.02 7.76
C PHE A 181 -27.78 12.81 8.15
N ALA A 182 -28.73 13.20 7.32
CA ALA A 182 -30.15 12.96 7.54
C ALA A 182 -30.51 11.46 7.65
N LEU A 183 -29.68 10.57 7.10
CA LEU A 183 -29.87 9.13 7.13
C LEU A 183 -29.06 8.41 8.22
N LEU A 184 -28.21 9.14 8.95
CA LEU A 184 -27.40 8.57 10.05
C LEU A 184 -28.17 8.54 11.37
N ASN A 185 -29.40 8.04 11.32
CA ASN A 185 -30.32 7.91 12.47
C ASN A 185 -30.84 6.47 12.62
N GLY A 186 -31.62 6.21 13.67
CA GLY A 186 -32.23 4.91 13.93
C GLY A 186 -31.24 3.76 13.84
N ARG A 187 -31.47 2.81 12.93
CA ARG A 187 -30.57 1.65 12.73
C ARG A 187 -29.16 2.02 12.31
N ARG A 188 -28.94 3.23 11.78
CA ARG A 188 -27.65 3.73 11.29
C ARG A 188 -27.03 4.80 12.19
N ALA A 189 -27.64 5.13 13.31
CA ALA A 189 -27.14 6.13 14.27
C ALA A 189 -25.70 5.88 14.71
N HIS A 190 -25.27 4.63 14.77
CA HIS A 190 -23.88 4.27 15.08
C HIS A 190 -22.84 4.77 14.07
N LEU A 191 -23.26 5.13 12.84
CA LEU A 191 -22.35 5.68 11.84
C LEU A 191 -22.10 7.18 12.04
N LEU A 192 -23.02 7.91 12.65
CA LEU A 192 -22.93 9.36 12.81
C LEU A 192 -21.60 9.79 13.46
N PRO A 193 -21.25 9.31 14.64
CA PRO A 193 -20.01 9.73 15.30
C PRO A 193 -18.75 9.28 14.52
N LEU A 194 -18.83 8.15 13.84
CA LEU A 194 -17.72 7.65 13.01
C LEU A 194 -17.52 8.48 11.75
N VAL A 195 -18.61 8.93 11.09
CA VAL A 195 -18.54 9.80 9.91
C VAL A 195 -18.05 11.19 10.31
N THR A 196 -18.55 11.74 11.42
CA THR A 196 -18.08 13.03 11.97
C THR A 196 -16.58 12.98 12.26
N LEU A 197 -16.11 11.92 12.93
CA LEU A 197 -14.68 11.72 13.18
C LEU A 197 -13.88 11.61 11.87
N ALA A 198 -14.41 10.87 10.89
CA ALA A 198 -13.71 10.65 9.62
C ALA A 198 -13.52 11.96 8.84
N ILE A 199 -14.56 12.79 8.78
CA ILE A 199 -14.54 14.09 8.06
C ILE A 199 -13.75 15.13 8.86
N GLY A 200 -13.87 15.15 10.20
CA GLY A 200 -13.24 16.17 11.03
C GLY A 200 -11.76 15.92 11.36
N THR A 201 -11.25 14.69 11.15
CA THR A 201 -9.86 14.33 11.51
C THR A 201 -9.07 13.70 10.37
N GLY A 202 -9.74 13.22 9.34
CA GLY A 202 -9.10 12.48 8.26
C GLY A 202 -8.41 11.16 8.69
N MET A 203 -8.65 10.64 9.88
CA MET A 203 -8.04 9.38 10.36
C MET A 203 -8.34 8.22 9.43
N ARG A 204 -7.41 7.26 9.33
CA ARG A 204 -7.67 6.03 8.57
C ARG A 204 -8.75 5.21 9.25
N ARG A 205 -9.59 4.53 8.48
CA ARG A 205 -10.68 3.69 9.02
C ARG A 205 -10.22 2.73 10.12
N GLY A 206 -9.07 2.08 9.91
CA GLY A 206 -8.51 1.16 10.92
C GLY A 206 -8.19 1.84 12.23
N ASP A 207 -7.63 3.05 12.16
CA ASP A 207 -7.26 3.83 13.34
C ASP A 207 -8.52 4.33 14.08
N GLN A 208 -9.59 4.73 13.34
CA GLN A 208 -10.87 5.09 13.93
C GLN A 208 -11.52 3.93 14.68
N LEU A 209 -11.59 2.74 14.03
CA LEU A 209 -12.26 1.57 14.61
C LEU A 209 -11.53 1.00 15.83
N ASN A 210 -10.23 1.22 15.92
CA ASN A 210 -9.39 0.78 17.05
C ASN A 210 -9.05 1.92 18.02
N LEU A 211 -9.76 3.06 17.93
CA LEU A 211 -9.52 4.18 18.85
C LEU A 211 -9.93 3.82 20.27
N CYS A 212 -9.01 3.99 21.22
CA CYS A 212 -9.23 3.82 22.64
C CYS A 212 -9.39 5.17 23.34
N TRP A 213 -10.17 5.21 24.42
CA TRP A 213 -10.39 6.44 25.18
C TRP A 213 -9.13 7.03 25.80
N GLU A 214 -8.14 6.20 26.15
CA GLU A 214 -6.84 6.64 26.66
C GLU A 214 -6.04 7.50 25.65
N LYS A 215 -6.37 7.39 24.36
CA LYS A 215 -5.74 8.15 23.28
C LYS A 215 -6.47 9.45 22.94
N VAL A 216 -7.57 9.75 23.63
CA VAL A 216 -8.36 10.98 23.42
C VAL A 216 -8.09 11.95 24.57
N ASP A 217 -7.32 12.99 24.29
CA ASP A 217 -7.00 14.05 25.25
C ASP A 217 -7.96 15.24 25.04
N PHE A 218 -8.98 15.32 25.90
CA PHE A 218 -9.95 16.42 25.85
C PHE A 218 -9.44 17.75 26.40
N GLN A 219 -8.36 17.74 27.19
CA GLN A 219 -7.76 18.97 27.70
C GLN A 219 -6.95 19.66 26.61
N ARG A 220 -6.17 18.89 25.86
CA ARG A 220 -5.36 19.39 24.73
C ARG A 220 -6.12 19.41 23.41
N ASN A 221 -7.32 18.87 23.34
CA ASN A 221 -8.11 18.67 22.14
C ASN A 221 -7.36 17.88 21.04
N VAL A 222 -6.69 16.78 21.42
CA VAL A 222 -5.87 15.97 20.51
C VAL A 222 -6.22 14.50 20.65
N ILE A 223 -6.27 13.80 19.51
CA ILE A 223 -6.33 12.35 19.44
C ILE A 223 -4.94 11.83 19.06
N TYR A 224 -4.37 10.96 19.88
CA TYR A 224 -3.10 10.30 19.60
C TYR A 224 -3.32 9.02 18.81
N VAL A 225 -2.80 8.96 17.60
CA VAL A 225 -2.96 7.82 16.69
C VAL A 225 -1.65 7.03 16.61
N PRO A 226 -1.67 5.72 16.95
CA PRO A 226 -0.48 4.89 16.84
C PRO A 226 0.01 4.78 15.39
N ASN A 227 1.27 5.14 15.14
CA ASN A 227 1.88 4.97 13.82
C ASN A 227 2.66 3.67 13.77
N SER A 228 2.03 2.64 13.24
CA SER A 228 2.62 1.30 13.14
C SER A 228 3.86 1.19 12.25
N LYS A 229 4.15 2.22 11.42
CA LYS A 229 5.33 2.22 10.53
C LYS A 229 6.54 2.85 11.17
N THR A 230 6.36 3.93 11.95
CA THR A 230 7.45 4.69 12.56
C THR A 230 7.62 4.37 14.05
N GLY A 231 6.65 3.71 14.66
CA GLY A 231 6.61 3.45 16.11
C GLY A 231 6.31 4.69 16.96
N LYS A 232 6.11 5.87 16.35
CA LYS A 232 5.79 7.11 17.05
C LYS A 232 4.33 7.48 16.81
N ASP A 233 3.58 7.71 17.88
CA ASP A 233 2.23 8.22 17.78
C ASP A 233 2.23 9.62 17.17
N TYR A 234 1.20 9.96 16.40
CA TYR A 234 1.01 11.31 15.91
C TYR A 234 -0.30 11.89 16.47
N GLY A 235 -0.28 13.18 16.79
CA GLY A 235 -1.45 13.88 17.31
C GLY A 235 -2.32 14.42 16.18
N VAL A 236 -3.63 14.20 16.24
CA VAL A 236 -4.62 14.80 15.35
C VAL A 236 -5.48 15.75 16.18
N PRO A 237 -5.43 17.07 15.93
CA PRO A 237 -6.29 18.04 16.64
C PRO A 237 -7.77 17.74 16.38
N MET A 238 -8.61 17.94 17.41
CA MET A 238 -10.05 17.85 17.29
C MET A 238 -10.64 19.23 17.04
N ASN A 239 -11.53 19.34 16.05
CA ASN A 239 -12.42 20.49 15.95
C ASN A 239 -13.60 20.36 16.95
N ALA A 240 -14.43 21.38 17.06
CA ALA A 240 -15.57 21.41 17.98
C ALA A 240 -16.51 20.22 17.77
N ASP A 241 -16.90 19.94 16.51
CA ASP A 241 -17.84 18.86 16.18
C ASP A 241 -17.34 17.48 16.60
N VAL A 242 -16.04 17.20 16.38
CA VAL A 242 -15.41 15.95 16.81
C VAL A 242 -15.36 15.85 18.32
N ARG A 243 -14.96 16.94 19.00
CA ARG A 243 -14.87 16.99 20.45
C ARG A 243 -16.24 16.72 21.10
N ASP A 244 -17.26 17.43 20.66
CA ASP A 244 -18.62 17.32 21.20
C ASP A 244 -19.20 15.93 20.93
N THR A 245 -18.99 15.38 19.74
CA THR A 245 -19.38 14.01 19.38
C THR A 245 -18.73 12.98 20.30
N LEU A 246 -17.43 13.13 20.59
CA LEU A 246 -16.72 12.19 21.47
C LEU A 246 -17.14 12.37 22.94
N LEU A 247 -17.42 13.58 23.40
CA LEU A 247 -17.95 13.81 24.74
C LEU A 247 -19.34 13.16 24.93
N GLN A 248 -20.22 13.32 23.93
CA GLN A 248 -21.53 12.65 23.94
C GLN A 248 -21.38 11.14 23.96
N LEU A 249 -20.50 10.56 23.15
CA LEU A 249 -20.25 9.12 23.20
C LEU A 249 -19.73 8.67 24.55
N ARG A 250 -18.83 9.42 25.16
CA ARG A 250 -18.26 9.08 26.49
C ARG A 250 -19.31 9.03 27.59
N SER A 251 -20.29 9.92 27.55
CA SER A 251 -21.39 9.93 28.52
C SER A 251 -22.32 8.71 28.41
N HIS A 252 -22.38 8.07 27.24
CA HIS A 252 -23.22 6.91 26.97
C HIS A 252 -22.48 5.58 27.01
N THR A 253 -21.14 5.58 27.00
CA THR A 253 -20.31 4.36 26.92
C THR A 253 -19.78 4.02 28.33
N ASN A 254 -20.46 3.13 29.02
CA ASN A 254 -19.99 2.61 30.30
C ASN A 254 -18.94 1.49 30.09
N ARG A 255 -17.70 1.72 30.56
CA ARG A 255 -16.63 0.72 30.80
C ARG A 255 -15.96 0.02 29.62
N SER A 256 -15.99 0.56 28.40
CA SER A 256 -15.17 0.04 27.31
C SER A 256 -13.90 0.87 27.15
N ASP A 257 -12.78 0.21 26.89
CA ASP A 257 -11.53 0.89 26.53
C ASP A 257 -11.61 1.52 25.13
N TYR A 258 -12.44 0.96 24.25
CA TYR A 258 -12.63 1.42 22.88
C TYR A 258 -13.75 2.45 22.75
N VAL A 259 -13.54 3.44 21.89
CA VAL A 259 -14.52 4.51 21.62
C VAL A 259 -15.73 3.96 20.83
N PHE A 260 -15.49 3.09 19.85
CA PHE A 260 -16.53 2.60 18.95
C PHE A 260 -16.77 1.11 19.10
N MET A 261 -17.76 0.79 19.90
CA MET A 261 -18.15 -0.58 20.22
C MET A 261 -19.44 -0.98 19.51
N ASN A 262 -19.45 -2.21 18.99
CA ASN A 262 -20.67 -2.82 18.50
C ASN A 262 -21.46 -3.41 19.67
N PRO A 263 -22.66 -2.88 19.97
CA PRO A 263 -23.44 -3.32 21.14
C PRO A 263 -23.89 -4.78 21.05
N LYS A 264 -23.96 -5.36 19.84
CA LYS A 264 -24.38 -6.76 19.64
C LYS A 264 -23.26 -7.75 19.96
N THR A 265 -22.02 -7.39 19.71
CA THR A 265 -20.88 -8.31 19.85
C THR A 265 -19.99 -7.97 21.03
N ASN A 266 -20.19 -6.82 21.64
CA ASN A 266 -19.34 -6.24 22.67
C ASN A 266 -17.85 -6.20 22.29
N LYS A 267 -17.59 -5.94 20.99
CA LYS A 267 -16.25 -5.80 20.38
C LYS A 267 -16.23 -4.56 19.51
N PRO A 268 -15.04 -3.99 19.19
CA PRO A 268 -14.93 -2.92 18.20
C PRO A 268 -15.59 -3.31 16.87
N TYR A 269 -16.13 -2.34 16.14
CA TYR A 269 -16.68 -2.60 14.81
C TYR A 269 -15.57 -3.14 13.88
N ALA A 270 -15.82 -4.27 13.24
CA ALA A 270 -14.87 -4.88 12.28
C ALA A 270 -14.95 -4.24 10.89
N ASP A 271 -16.16 -3.97 10.42
CA ASP A 271 -16.39 -3.37 9.11
C ASP A 271 -17.69 -2.54 9.09
N LEU A 272 -17.60 -1.39 8.42
CA LEU A 272 -18.72 -0.45 8.25
C LEU A 272 -19.17 -0.35 6.78
N LYS A 273 -18.54 -1.06 5.85
CA LYS A 273 -18.76 -0.88 4.39
C LYS A 273 -20.21 -1.09 3.98
N LYS A 274 -20.85 -2.16 4.50
CA LYS A 274 -22.25 -2.47 4.15
C LYS A 274 -23.21 -1.41 4.69
N ALA A 275 -23.05 -1.01 5.96
CA ALA A 275 -23.90 -0.01 6.59
C ALA A 275 -23.74 1.36 5.93
N PHE A 276 -22.49 1.79 5.72
CA PHE A 276 -22.18 3.06 5.05
C PHE A 276 -22.63 3.06 3.57
N GLY A 277 -22.35 2.01 2.82
CA GLY A 277 -22.80 1.92 1.42
C GLY A 277 -24.33 1.92 1.30
N THR A 278 -25.06 1.38 2.30
CA THR A 278 -26.52 1.46 2.34
C THR A 278 -26.97 2.90 2.63
N ALA A 279 -26.32 3.61 3.56
CA ALA A 279 -26.61 5.01 3.84
C ALA A 279 -26.40 5.89 2.58
N CYS A 280 -25.25 5.76 1.91
CA CYS A 280 -24.97 6.48 0.67
C CYS A 280 -26.00 6.20 -0.42
N ARG A 281 -26.37 4.93 -0.62
CA ARG A 281 -27.36 4.55 -1.63
C ARG A 281 -28.75 5.16 -1.35
N LEU A 282 -29.16 5.18 -0.09
CA LEU A 282 -30.44 5.79 0.32
C LEU A 282 -30.42 7.31 0.21
N ALA A 283 -29.24 7.92 0.42
CA ALA A 283 -29.02 9.36 0.21
C ALA A 283 -28.88 9.75 -1.28
N GLY A 284 -28.97 8.80 -2.22
CA GLY A 284 -28.74 9.08 -3.63
C GLY A 284 -27.26 9.32 -4.00
N ILE A 285 -26.33 9.15 -3.06
CA ILE A 285 -24.91 9.40 -3.23
C ILE A 285 -24.25 8.24 -3.95
N ARG A 286 -23.72 8.49 -5.13
CA ARG A 286 -23.06 7.47 -5.96
C ARG A 286 -21.56 7.43 -5.72
N ASP A 287 -20.99 6.23 -5.76
CA ASP A 287 -19.55 5.98 -5.79
C ASP A 287 -18.76 6.61 -4.61
N LEU A 288 -19.39 6.78 -3.44
CA LEU A 288 -18.73 7.23 -2.21
C LEU A 288 -18.37 6.04 -1.33
N HIS A 289 -17.10 5.95 -0.95
CA HIS A 289 -16.58 4.90 -0.08
C HIS A 289 -16.08 5.50 1.24
N TRP A 290 -15.95 4.69 2.29
CA TRP A 290 -15.49 5.17 3.59
C TRP A 290 -14.17 5.95 3.52
N HIS A 291 -13.22 5.52 2.69
CA HIS A 291 -11.93 6.20 2.57
C HIS A 291 -12.04 7.59 1.92
N ASP A 292 -13.10 7.82 1.18
CA ASP A 292 -13.34 9.10 0.53
C ASP A 292 -13.70 10.20 1.56
N LEU A 293 -14.16 9.83 2.77
CA LEU A 293 -14.34 10.78 3.88
C LEU A 293 -13.00 11.37 4.35
N ARG A 294 -11.92 10.58 4.31
CA ARG A 294 -10.57 11.09 4.55
C ARG A 294 -10.11 11.97 3.38
N HIS A 295 -10.52 11.66 2.16
CA HIS A 295 -10.28 12.55 1.02
C HIS A 295 -11.03 13.87 1.18
N THR A 296 -12.25 13.85 1.72
CA THR A 296 -13.02 15.06 2.07
C THR A 296 -12.25 15.95 3.03
N PHE A 297 -11.71 15.42 4.12
CA PHE A 297 -10.87 16.17 5.05
C PHE A 297 -9.67 16.83 4.35
N GLY A 298 -8.90 16.06 3.56
CA GLY A 298 -7.73 16.60 2.86
C GLY A 298 -8.10 17.68 1.81
N THR A 299 -9.20 17.48 1.09
CA THR A 299 -9.70 18.46 0.11
C THR A 299 -10.14 19.75 0.80
N ARG A 300 -10.90 19.66 1.90
CA ARG A 300 -11.35 20.84 2.67
C ARG A 300 -10.19 21.62 3.28
N LEU A 301 -9.13 20.94 3.76
CA LEU A 301 -7.90 21.62 4.20
C LEU A 301 -7.23 22.37 3.06
N ALA A 302 -7.14 21.77 1.87
CA ALA A 302 -6.57 22.43 0.70
C ALA A 302 -7.42 23.63 0.24
N GLU A 303 -8.75 23.51 0.29
CA GLU A 303 -9.69 24.61 0.00
C GLU A 303 -9.61 25.72 1.04
N ALA A 304 -9.29 25.40 2.30
CA ALA A 304 -9.02 26.38 3.35
C ALA A 304 -7.63 27.04 3.23
N GLY A 305 -6.84 26.70 2.18
CA GLY A 305 -5.53 27.29 1.95
C GLY A 305 -4.38 26.71 2.76
N CYS A 306 -4.59 25.53 3.41
CA CYS A 306 -3.52 24.88 4.15
C CYS A 306 -2.38 24.43 3.23
N SER A 307 -1.15 24.58 3.69
CA SER A 307 0.03 24.13 2.94
C SER A 307 0.04 22.61 2.76
N GLU A 308 0.70 22.13 1.68
CA GLU A 308 0.89 20.70 1.45
C GLU A 308 1.56 20.00 2.65
N ALA A 309 2.51 20.67 3.28
CA ALA A 309 3.21 20.17 4.45
C ALA A 309 2.25 19.97 5.64
N THR A 310 1.41 20.98 5.93
CA THR A 310 0.39 20.90 7.00
C THR A 310 -0.60 19.78 6.75
N ILE A 311 -1.09 19.64 5.51
CA ILE A 311 -2.02 18.56 5.13
C ILE A 311 -1.34 17.19 5.30
N ALA A 312 -0.08 17.06 4.87
CA ALA A 312 0.69 15.80 5.01
C ALA A 312 0.88 15.41 6.48
N GLU A 313 1.16 16.37 7.34
CA GLU A 313 1.33 16.15 8.78
C GLU A 313 0.02 15.72 9.43
N LEU A 314 -1.07 16.47 9.26
CA LEU A 314 -2.39 16.16 9.81
C LEU A 314 -2.92 14.80 9.34
N MET A 315 -2.65 14.45 8.09
CA MET A 315 -3.05 13.16 7.52
C MET A 315 -2.02 12.04 7.77
N SER A 316 -0.88 12.32 8.41
CA SER A 316 0.20 11.34 8.60
C SER A 316 0.57 10.62 7.28
N HIS A 317 0.88 11.40 6.24
CA HIS A 317 1.36 10.89 4.97
C HIS A 317 2.89 10.77 5.01
N SER A 318 3.39 9.57 4.80
CA SER A 318 4.84 9.31 4.71
C SER A 318 5.43 9.64 3.33
N ASP A 319 4.59 9.72 2.29
CA ASP A 319 4.98 10.06 0.92
C ASP A 319 4.27 11.34 0.47
N PRO A 320 5.00 12.41 0.14
CA PRO A 320 4.43 13.68 -0.35
C PRO A 320 3.52 13.50 -1.57
N LYS A 321 3.81 12.53 -2.44
CA LYS A 321 2.96 12.21 -3.61
C LYS A 321 1.51 11.91 -3.23
N THR A 322 1.28 11.39 -2.01
CA THR A 322 -0.06 11.11 -1.50
C THR A 322 -0.84 12.38 -1.23
N THR A 323 -0.17 13.46 -0.79
CA THR A 323 -0.80 14.74 -0.47
C THR A 323 -1.06 15.57 -1.72
N ARG A 324 -0.21 15.49 -2.74
CA ARG A 324 -0.38 16.23 -4.01
C ARG A 324 -1.74 16.05 -4.67
N ARG A 325 -2.42 14.93 -4.43
CA ARG A 325 -3.78 14.72 -4.96
C ARG A 325 -4.81 15.72 -4.44
N TYR A 326 -4.56 16.34 -3.28
CA TYR A 326 -5.44 17.36 -2.69
C TYR A 326 -5.05 18.78 -3.11
N THR A 327 -3.80 18.99 -3.52
CA THR A 327 -3.29 20.31 -3.91
C THR A 327 -3.55 20.65 -5.38
N HIS A 328 -4.17 19.73 -6.14
CA HIS A 328 -4.77 20.12 -7.41
C HIS A 328 -5.91 21.08 -7.10
N ALA A 329 -5.68 22.35 -7.44
CA ALA A 329 -6.64 23.43 -7.23
C ALA A 329 -8.04 22.96 -7.66
N THR A 330 -9.00 22.98 -6.74
CA THR A 330 -10.40 22.77 -7.09
C THR A 330 -10.85 23.91 -8.02
N ASP A 331 -11.91 23.71 -8.78
CA ASP A 331 -12.42 24.80 -9.63
C ASP A 331 -12.79 26.04 -8.82
N ARG A 332 -13.19 25.87 -7.57
CA ARG A 332 -13.45 26.94 -6.61
C ARG A 332 -12.18 27.73 -6.28
N THR A 333 -11.09 27.07 -5.93
CA THR A 333 -9.81 27.73 -5.63
C THR A 333 -9.17 28.35 -6.86
N LYS A 334 -9.33 27.75 -8.05
CA LYS A 334 -8.87 28.35 -9.31
C LYS A 334 -9.61 29.64 -9.63
N ARG A 335 -10.95 29.65 -9.50
CA ARG A 335 -11.77 30.84 -9.71
C ARG A 335 -11.39 31.94 -8.73
N ALA A 336 -11.32 31.63 -7.44
CA ALA A 336 -10.90 32.59 -6.42
C ALA A 336 -9.51 33.19 -6.70
N ALA A 337 -8.55 32.35 -7.11
CA ALA A 337 -7.21 32.79 -7.47
C ALA A 337 -7.22 33.72 -8.70
N VAL A 338 -8.00 33.38 -9.73
CA VAL A 338 -8.11 34.23 -10.95
C VAL A 338 -8.80 35.55 -10.63
N GLU A 339 -9.84 35.55 -9.81
CA GLU A 339 -10.52 36.77 -9.37
C GLU A 339 -9.62 37.68 -8.52
N ALA A 340 -8.65 37.13 -7.81
CA ALA A 340 -7.65 37.90 -7.06
C ALA A 340 -6.63 38.61 -7.96
N VAL A 341 -6.51 38.21 -9.23
CA VAL A 341 -5.60 38.83 -10.20
C VAL A 341 -6.21 40.16 -10.70
N ARG A 342 -5.58 41.25 -10.30
CA ARG A 342 -5.97 42.58 -10.78
C ARG A 342 -5.31 42.89 -12.11
N VAL A 343 -6.13 43.36 -13.10
CA VAL A 343 -5.59 43.91 -14.33
C VAL A 343 -5.48 45.44 -14.14
N LEU A 344 -4.25 45.95 -14.16
CA LEU A 344 -3.97 47.38 -14.12
C LEU A 344 -4.17 47.90 -15.55
N ARG A 345 -5.23 48.70 -15.74
CA ARG A 345 -5.43 49.53 -16.96
C ARG A 345 -5.19 50.98 -16.58
N ASP A 346 -4.53 51.70 -17.45
CA ASP A 346 -4.10 53.09 -17.32
C ASP A 346 -5.05 53.97 -16.43
N GLY A 347 -4.64 54.16 -15.16
CA GLY A 347 -5.19 55.18 -14.27
C GLY A 347 -6.63 55.02 -13.76
N VAL A 348 -7.40 54.02 -14.18
CA VAL A 348 -8.81 53.83 -13.78
C VAL A 348 -9.01 52.51 -13.07
N CYS A 349 -9.06 52.58 -11.74
CA CYS A 349 -9.41 51.42 -10.89
C CYS A 349 -10.94 51.25 -10.89
N HIS A 350 -11.47 50.38 -11.77
CA HIS A 350 -12.85 49.94 -11.64
C HIS A 350 -12.98 48.99 -10.44
N LYS A 351 -13.51 49.52 -9.35
CA LYS A 351 -13.98 48.72 -8.23
C LYS A 351 -15.21 47.95 -8.69
N PHE A 352 -15.04 46.69 -9.08
CA PHE A 352 -16.17 45.78 -9.12
C PHE A 352 -16.61 45.53 -7.67
N ALA A 353 -17.84 45.96 -7.35
CA ALA A 353 -18.46 45.66 -6.08
C ALA A 353 -18.78 44.17 -6.03
N THR A 354 -17.85 43.40 -5.48
CA THR A 354 -18.12 42.03 -5.04
C THR A 354 -18.71 42.11 -3.65
N THR A 355 -19.91 41.61 -3.48
CA THR A 355 -20.56 41.40 -2.19
C THR A 355 -19.62 40.61 -1.32
N GLN A 356 -19.01 41.29 -0.35
CA GLN A 356 -18.14 40.64 0.66
C GLN A 356 -19.03 39.84 1.61
N GLU A 357 -19.17 38.56 1.39
CA GLU A 357 -19.33 37.65 2.51
C GLU A 357 -17.97 37.53 3.23
N ARG A 358 -17.94 38.11 4.41
CA ARG A 358 -16.76 38.17 5.29
C ARG A 358 -16.31 36.74 5.64
N LEU A 359 -15.17 36.35 5.15
CA LEU A 359 -14.43 35.26 5.75
C LEU A 359 -14.09 35.64 7.21
N PRO A 360 -14.33 34.77 8.21
CA PRO A 360 -13.96 35.08 9.57
C PRO A 360 -12.43 35.22 9.64
N LYS A 361 -11.99 36.37 10.15
CA LYS A 361 -10.58 36.61 10.46
C LYS A 361 -10.17 35.56 11.52
N LEU A 362 -9.24 34.69 11.18
CA LEU A 362 -8.47 33.94 12.16
C LEU A 362 -7.74 34.97 13.04
N ALA A 363 -8.20 35.10 14.29
CA ALA A 363 -7.54 35.90 15.30
C ALA A 363 -6.14 35.31 15.50
N ALA A 364 -5.12 36.15 15.31
CA ALA A 364 -3.76 35.86 15.74
C ALA A 364 -3.78 35.67 17.26
N VAL A 365 -3.50 34.47 17.72
CA VAL A 365 -3.18 34.19 19.11
C VAL A 365 -1.68 34.47 19.24
N ASN A 366 -1.36 35.67 19.72
CA ASN A 366 -0.07 36.02 20.30
C ASN A 366 -0.11 35.66 21.80
N ALA A 367 1.00 35.15 22.27
CA ALA A 367 1.50 34.80 23.60
C ALA A 367 1.34 33.34 24.02
#